data_82f0292fa2d4fdfea0e2aae42a45c54c
#
_entry.id   82f0292fa2d4fdfea0e2aae42a45c54c
#
_cell.length_a   1.000
_cell.length_b   1.000
_cell.length_c   1.000
_cell.angle_alpha   90.00
_cell.angle_beta   90.00
_cell.angle_gamma   90.00
#
_symmetry.space_group_name_H-M   'P 1'
#
loop_
_entity.id
_entity.type
_entity.pdbx_description
1 polymer ?
#
loop_
_entity_poly.entity_id
_entity_poly.type
_entity_poly.pdbx_seq_one_letter_code
_entity_poly.pdbx_strand_id
1 'polypeptide(L)'
;MASPAGVPFDQLMVLQPPRLSGTEAFIRIYNSDGSEAGACGNGMRCVVRRLFEKTGQTQVTFETRAGLLNCWRGPSDDLYTVDMGPPKFGWQDIPLAEEFRDTRSIELQIGPIDAPVLHTPSAVSMGNPHAIFWVDDVNAYDLARFGPLLENHPIFPERANITLAHIVDRDRITIRTWERGAGLTQACGSAACATAVAAARLRRANRTVLITLPGGELGIEWRERDDHVLMTGTATFEYEGQFDPALFASVA
;
A
#
# COMPACT_ATOMS: atom_id res chain seq x y z
N MET A 1 -7.15 9.77 -18.28
CA MET A 1 -6.76 11.19 -18.13
C MET A 1 -7.86 11.92 -17.38
N ALA A 2 -7.55 12.54 -16.26
CA ALA A 2 -8.49 13.48 -15.67
C ALA A 2 -8.70 14.60 -16.69
N SER A 3 -9.91 14.72 -17.26
CA SER A 3 -10.25 15.82 -18.14
C SER A 3 -10.07 17.14 -17.39
N PRO A 4 -9.63 18.24 -18.03
CA PRO A 4 -9.61 19.56 -17.39
C PRO A 4 -10.97 20.01 -16.81
N ALA A 5 -12.06 19.37 -17.24
CA ALA A 5 -13.43 19.54 -16.73
C ALA A 5 -13.89 18.39 -15.81
N GLY A 6 -13.02 17.45 -15.48
CA GLY A 6 -13.35 16.26 -14.68
C GLY A 6 -13.10 16.44 -13.18
N VAL A 7 -13.60 15.50 -12.39
CA VAL A 7 -13.31 15.42 -10.96
C VAL A 7 -11.87 14.90 -10.80
N PRO A 8 -10.98 15.64 -10.10
CA PRO A 8 -9.64 15.17 -9.82
C PRO A 8 -9.68 13.97 -8.87
N PHE A 9 -8.84 12.97 -9.10
CA PHE A 9 -8.69 11.80 -8.25
C PHE A 9 -7.26 11.27 -8.32
N ASP A 10 -6.80 10.67 -7.25
CA ASP A 10 -5.55 9.92 -7.22
C ASP A 10 -5.78 8.52 -7.80
N GLN A 11 -6.87 7.86 -7.39
CA GLN A 11 -7.30 6.57 -7.91
C GLN A 11 -8.80 6.49 -8.09
N LEU A 12 -9.23 5.85 -9.18
CA LEU A 12 -10.62 5.58 -9.52
C LEU A 12 -10.94 4.10 -9.31
N MET A 13 -11.90 3.81 -8.45
CA MET A 13 -12.41 2.46 -8.19
C MET A 13 -13.67 2.22 -9.02
N VAL A 14 -13.60 1.35 -10.03
CA VAL A 14 -14.74 1.02 -10.90
C VAL A 14 -15.31 -0.33 -10.50
N LEU A 15 -16.55 -0.32 -10.02
CA LEU A 15 -17.30 -1.52 -9.64
C LEU A 15 -18.03 -2.08 -10.85
N GLN A 16 -17.73 -3.34 -11.19
CA GLN A 16 -18.37 -4.11 -12.26
C GLN A 16 -19.13 -5.30 -11.67
N PRO A 17 -20.09 -5.89 -12.39
CA PRO A 17 -20.76 -7.11 -11.94
C PRO A 17 -19.74 -8.19 -11.53
N PRO A 18 -20.04 -8.99 -10.48
CA PRO A 18 -19.18 -10.08 -10.05
C PRO A 18 -19.03 -11.12 -11.16
N ARG A 19 -17.86 -11.76 -11.22
CA ARG A 19 -17.53 -12.85 -12.16
C ARG A 19 -17.55 -14.21 -11.50
N LEU A 20 -17.37 -14.24 -10.17
CA LEU A 20 -17.35 -15.44 -9.35
C LEU A 20 -18.55 -15.46 -8.40
N SER A 21 -19.10 -16.64 -8.14
CA SER A 21 -20.14 -16.81 -7.13
C SER A 21 -19.59 -16.51 -5.73
N GLY A 22 -20.37 -15.80 -4.92
CA GLY A 22 -19.99 -15.43 -3.55
C GLY A 22 -19.15 -14.17 -3.43
N THR A 23 -18.92 -13.44 -4.53
CA THR A 23 -18.31 -12.12 -4.52
C THR A 23 -19.34 -11.03 -4.79
N GLU A 24 -19.08 -9.81 -4.31
CA GLU A 24 -19.99 -8.67 -4.45
C GLU A 24 -19.81 -7.95 -5.79
N ALA A 25 -18.58 -7.75 -6.20
CA ALA A 25 -18.23 -7.04 -7.43
C ALA A 25 -16.82 -7.40 -7.89
N PHE A 26 -16.56 -7.19 -9.20
CA PHE A 26 -15.20 -7.10 -9.73
C PHE A 26 -14.75 -5.64 -9.73
N ILE A 27 -13.64 -5.35 -9.04
CA ILE A 27 -13.12 -3.99 -8.90
C ILE A 27 -11.97 -3.76 -9.89
N ARG A 28 -12.10 -2.75 -10.73
CA ARG A 28 -10.97 -2.22 -11.51
C ARG A 28 -10.48 -0.93 -10.87
N ILE A 29 -9.16 -0.78 -10.81
CA ILE A 29 -8.50 0.33 -10.14
C ILE A 29 -7.65 1.06 -11.16
N TYR A 30 -7.92 2.35 -11.37
CA TYR A 30 -7.17 3.17 -12.31
C TYR A 30 -6.45 4.29 -11.56
N ASN A 31 -5.20 4.52 -11.91
CA ASN A 31 -4.44 5.68 -11.47
C ASN A 31 -4.89 6.93 -12.28
N SER A 32 -4.52 8.11 -11.81
CA SER A 32 -4.85 9.38 -12.46
C SER A 32 -4.28 9.51 -13.88
N ASP A 33 -3.20 8.78 -14.21
CA ASP A 33 -2.60 8.71 -15.55
C ASP A 33 -3.32 7.73 -16.50
N GLY A 34 -4.36 7.02 -16.01
CA GLY A 34 -5.14 6.03 -16.75
C GLY A 34 -4.55 4.62 -16.74
N SER A 35 -3.40 4.40 -16.15
CA SER A 35 -2.85 3.04 -15.94
C SER A 35 -3.67 2.26 -14.92
N GLU A 36 -3.72 0.94 -15.05
CA GLU A 36 -4.49 0.08 -14.15
C GLU A 36 -3.60 -0.51 -13.06
N ALA A 37 -3.98 -0.27 -11.79
CA ALA A 37 -3.35 -0.86 -10.63
C ALA A 37 -3.98 -2.23 -10.28
N GLY A 38 -3.17 -3.16 -9.76
CA GLY A 38 -3.65 -4.48 -9.32
C GLY A 38 -4.41 -4.45 -8.00
N ALA A 39 -4.02 -3.57 -7.08
CA ALA A 39 -4.61 -3.43 -5.75
C ALA A 39 -4.44 -2.00 -5.23
N CYS A 40 -5.40 -1.55 -4.41
CA CYS A 40 -5.35 -0.31 -3.65
C CYS A 40 -6.12 -0.46 -2.33
N GLY A 41 -5.42 -0.72 -1.25
CA GLY A 41 -6.04 -0.92 0.06
C GLY A 41 -6.79 0.31 0.57
N ASN A 42 -6.29 1.52 0.32
CA ASN A 42 -6.95 2.77 0.70
C ASN A 42 -8.30 2.94 -0.02
N GLY A 43 -8.30 2.81 -1.35
CA GLY A 43 -9.52 2.89 -2.15
C GLY A 43 -10.53 1.81 -1.77
N MET A 44 -10.08 0.60 -1.44
CA MET A 44 -10.97 -0.48 -1.01
C MET A 44 -11.70 -0.15 0.29
N ARG A 45 -11.08 0.52 1.27
CA ARG A 45 -11.81 0.96 2.48
C ARG A 45 -12.95 1.92 2.15
N CYS A 46 -12.76 2.82 1.18
CA CYS A 46 -13.82 3.73 0.72
C CYS A 46 -14.99 2.96 0.06
N VAL A 47 -14.68 1.97 -0.80
CA VAL A 47 -15.69 1.10 -1.42
C VAL A 47 -16.47 0.32 -0.37
N VAL A 48 -15.77 -0.30 0.58
CA VAL A 48 -16.35 -1.08 1.70
C VAL A 48 -17.27 -0.21 2.55
N ARG A 49 -16.81 0.98 2.95
CA ARG A 49 -17.64 1.95 3.68
C ARG A 49 -18.95 2.21 2.96
N ARG A 50 -18.89 2.60 1.68
CA ARG A 50 -20.08 2.93 0.89
C ARG A 50 -21.03 1.76 0.76
N LEU A 51 -20.51 0.55 0.58
CA LEU A 51 -21.33 -0.66 0.52
C LEU A 51 -22.01 -0.93 1.85
N PHE A 52 -21.26 -0.93 2.97
CA PHE A 52 -21.80 -1.25 4.28
C PHE A 52 -22.83 -0.24 4.78
N GLU A 53 -22.66 1.04 4.45
CA GLU A 53 -23.66 2.08 4.73
C GLU A 53 -24.97 1.84 3.96
N LYS A 54 -24.90 1.33 2.72
CA LYS A 54 -26.08 1.04 1.89
C LYS A 54 -26.79 -0.26 2.25
N THR A 55 -26.04 -1.30 2.61
CA THR A 55 -26.55 -2.67 2.73
C THR A 55 -26.68 -3.17 4.16
N GLY A 56 -26.02 -2.54 5.12
CA GLY A 56 -25.90 -3.00 6.51
C GLY A 56 -24.98 -4.21 6.68
N GLN A 57 -24.31 -4.68 5.63
CA GLN A 57 -23.33 -5.77 5.70
C GLN A 57 -22.14 -5.37 6.59
N THR A 58 -21.46 -6.38 7.15
CA THR A 58 -20.25 -6.20 7.97
C THR A 58 -19.04 -6.94 7.41
N GLN A 59 -19.24 -7.75 6.39
CA GLN A 59 -18.21 -8.50 5.67
C GLN A 59 -18.56 -8.58 4.19
N VAL A 60 -17.55 -8.54 3.33
CA VAL A 60 -17.70 -8.66 1.88
C VAL A 60 -16.42 -9.21 1.25
N THR A 61 -16.56 -9.93 0.14
CA THR A 61 -15.45 -10.35 -0.72
C THR A 61 -15.59 -9.70 -2.08
N PHE A 62 -14.53 -9.04 -2.54
CA PHE A 62 -14.43 -8.49 -3.89
C PHE A 62 -13.44 -9.29 -4.74
N GLU A 63 -13.60 -9.16 -6.04
CA GLU A 63 -12.62 -9.60 -7.02
C GLU A 63 -11.79 -8.41 -7.49
N THR A 64 -10.49 -8.61 -7.64
CA THR A 64 -9.57 -7.65 -8.26
C THR A 64 -8.67 -8.38 -9.25
N ARG A 65 -7.85 -7.66 -10.01
CA ARG A 65 -6.82 -8.28 -10.86
C ARG A 65 -5.77 -9.04 -10.05
N ALA A 66 -5.55 -8.67 -8.79
CA ALA A 66 -4.61 -9.34 -7.89
C ALA A 66 -5.22 -10.58 -7.19
N GLY A 67 -6.52 -10.82 -7.34
CA GLY A 67 -7.23 -11.93 -6.72
C GLY A 67 -8.41 -11.49 -5.87
N LEU A 68 -8.85 -12.38 -4.97
CA LEU A 68 -9.94 -12.11 -4.03
C LEU A 68 -9.45 -11.21 -2.89
N LEU A 69 -10.30 -10.28 -2.49
CA LEU A 69 -10.03 -9.33 -1.44
C LEU A 69 -11.16 -9.38 -0.41
N ASN A 70 -10.85 -9.85 0.80
CA ASN A 70 -11.79 -9.89 1.90
C ASN A 70 -11.73 -8.60 2.71
N CYS A 71 -12.89 -8.08 3.04
CA CYS A 71 -13.01 -6.84 3.79
C CYS A 71 -14.06 -6.96 4.89
N TRP A 72 -13.82 -6.27 6.00
CA TRP A 72 -14.72 -6.27 7.16
C TRP A 72 -14.91 -4.87 7.73
N ARG A 73 -16.01 -4.70 8.48
CA ARG A 73 -16.12 -3.59 9.43
C ARG A 73 -15.07 -3.78 10.52
N GLY A 74 -14.34 -2.75 10.86
CA GLY A 74 -13.34 -2.75 11.93
C GLY A 74 -13.97 -2.74 13.33
N PRO A 75 -13.15 -2.58 14.36
CA PRO A 75 -13.61 -2.58 15.75
C PRO A 75 -14.48 -1.37 16.14
N SER A 76 -14.48 -0.30 15.34
CA SER A 76 -15.41 0.84 15.46
C SER A 76 -16.11 1.12 14.13
N ASP A 77 -17.20 1.88 14.16
CA ASP A 77 -18.08 2.10 13.00
C ASP A 77 -17.43 2.83 11.82
N ASP A 78 -16.37 3.58 12.08
CA ASP A 78 -15.59 4.35 11.10
C ASP A 78 -14.33 3.62 10.59
N LEU A 79 -14.04 2.44 11.13
CA LEU A 79 -12.90 1.62 10.75
C LEU A 79 -13.30 0.48 9.81
N TYR A 80 -12.47 0.25 8.81
CA TYR A 80 -12.64 -0.80 7.81
C TYR A 80 -11.34 -1.57 7.65
N THR A 81 -11.43 -2.89 7.66
CA THR A 81 -10.30 -3.80 7.53
C THR A 81 -10.28 -4.43 6.15
N VAL A 82 -9.12 -4.44 5.53
CA VAL A 82 -8.85 -5.08 4.24
C VAL A 82 -7.77 -6.14 4.44
N ASP A 83 -8.01 -7.34 3.95
CA ASP A 83 -7.02 -8.41 3.90
C ASP A 83 -6.10 -8.19 2.70
N MET A 84 -4.85 -7.82 2.97
CA MET A 84 -3.83 -7.52 1.97
C MET A 84 -3.11 -8.77 1.47
N GLY A 85 -3.51 -9.97 1.94
CA GLY A 85 -2.85 -11.23 1.63
C GLY A 85 -1.54 -11.47 2.37
N PRO A 86 -0.86 -12.58 2.09
CA PRO A 86 0.41 -12.92 2.73
C PRO A 86 1.57 -12.14 2.11
N PRO A 87 2.55 -11.70 2.94
CA PRO A 87 3.78 -11.10 2.45
C PRO A 87 4.69 -12.15 1.82
N LYS A 88 5.55 -11.74 0.90
CA LYS A 88 6.56 -12.61 0.29
C LYS A 88 7.95 -12.09 0.55
N PHE A 89 8.89 -13.02 0.71
CA PHE A 89 10.26 -12.73 1.18
C PHE A 89 11.35 -13.26 0.26
N GLY A 90 11.00 -14.12 -0.69
CA GLY A 90 11.96 -14.61 -1.69
C GLY A 90 12.46 -13.47 -2.57
N TRP A 91 13.74 -13.46 -2.89
CA TRP A 91 14.31 -12.42 -3.75
C TRP A 91 13.63 -12.35 -5.13
N GLN A 92 13.18 -13.49 -5.66
CA GLN A 92 12.40 -13.54 -6.91
C GLN A 92 11.00 -12.95 -6.76
N ASP A 93 10.38 -13.12 -5.59
CA ASP A 93 9.04 -12.56 -5.30
C ASP A 93 9.06 -11.04 -5.06
N ILE A 94 10.22 -10.50 -4.64
CA ILE A 94 10.46 -9.06 -4.46
C ILE A 94 10.96 -8.42 -5.75
N PRO A 95 11.11 -9.13 -6.83
CA PRO A 95 11.97 -9.14 -8.01
C PRO A 95 13.27 -8.34 -7.84
N LEU A 96 14.17 -8.84 -7.00
CA LEU A 96 15.53 -8.34 -6.89
C LEU A 96 16.38 -8.84 -8.05
N ALA A 97 17.38 -8.06 -8.46
CA ALA A 97 18.25 -8.39 -9.61
C ALA A 97 19.18 -9.59 -9.37
N GLU A 98 19.42 -9.95 -8.10
CA GLU A 98 20.32 -11.01 -7.70
C GLU A 98 19.80 -11.76 -6.45
N GLU A 99 20.40 -12.90 -6.15
CA GLU A 99 20.01 -13.73 -5.02
C GLU A 99 20.42 -13.12 -3.68
N PHE A 100 19.41 -12.96 -2.80
CA PHE A 100 19.59 -12.65 -1.38
C PHE A 100 19.03 -13.80 -0.54
N ARG A 101 19.88 -14.44 0.27
CA ARG A 101 19.46 -15.49 1.20
C ARG A 101 18.57 -14.95 2.32
N ASP A 102 18.78 -13.69 2.69
CA ASP A 102 18.04 -13.02 3.75
C ASP A 102 17.65 -11.60 3.34
N THR A 103 16.39 -11.40 3.05
CA THR A 103 15.84 -10.10 2.65
C THR A 103 15.46 -9.20 3.82
N ARG A 104 15.72 -9.63 5.07
CA ARG A 104 15.60 -8.74 6.24
C ARG A 104 16.61 -7.60 6.21
N SER A 105 17.71 -7.80 5.45
CA SER A 105 18.80 -6.83 5.33
C SER A 105 19.52 -7.09 4.00
N ILE A 106 19.32 -6.24 3.00
CA ILE A 106 20.00 -6.38 1.70
C ILE A 106 21.12 -5.36 1.57
N GLU A 107 22.15 -5.69 0.79
CA GLU A 107 23.28 -4.82 0.53
C GLU A 107 22.90 -3.72 -0.46
N LEU A 108 22.38 -2.63 0.04
CA LEU A 108 22.01 -1.43 -0.70
C LEU A 108 22.32 -0.21 0.14
N GLN A 109 23.00 0.77 -0.45
CA GLN A 109 23.27 2.04 0.21
C GLN A 109 23.27 3.20 -0.77
N ILE A 110 23.05 4.41 -0.26
CA ILE A 110 23.16 5.66 -1.00
C ILE A 110 24.00 6.66 -0.20
N GLY A 111 24.88 7.37 -0.89
CA GLY A 111 25.85 8.29 -0.29
C GLY A 111 27.30 7.80 -0.38
N PRO A 112 28.26 8.42 0.31
CA PRO A 112 29.64 7.97 0.35
C PRO A 112 29.76 6.55 0.94
N ILE A 113 30.72 5.77 0.43
CA ILE A 113 30.90 4.36 0.83
C ILE A 113 31.21 4.24 2.33
N ASP A 114 32.00 5.17 2.86
CA ASP A 114 32.46 5.21 4.26
C ASP A 114 31.49 5.95 5.20
N ALA A 115 30.50 6.67 4.65
CA ALA A 115 29.50 7.39 5.41
C ALA A 115 28.16 7.42 4.65
N PRO A 116 27.50 6.27 4.48
CA PRO A 116 26.25 6.19 3.70
C PRO A 116 25.13 6.99 4.38
N VAL A 117 24.35 7.68 3.55
CA VAL A 117 23.18 8.45 4.03
C VAL A 117 22.03 7.49 4.41
N LEU A 118 21.77 6.51 3.57
CA LEU A 118 20.81 5.42 3.83
C LEU A 118 21.48 4.11 3.42
N HIS A 119 21.27 3.05 4.20
CA HIS A 119 21.90 1.76 3.93
C HIS A 119 21.07 0.59 4.46
N THR A 120 21.34 -0.59 3.96
CA THR A 120 20.93 -1.89 4.48
C THR A 120 19.41 -1.99 4.75
N PRO A 121 18.56 -1.73 3.74
CA PRO A 121 17.12 -1.80 3.93
C PRO A 121 16.64 -3.25 4.08
N SER A 122 15.48 -3.40 4.71
CA SER A 122 14.67 -4.63 4.60
C SER A 122 13.91 -4.61 3.28
N ALA A 123 13.82 -5.77 2.60
CA ALA A 123 13.04 -5.92 1.38
C ALA A 123 11.88 -6.91 1.59
N VAL A 124 10.67 -6.52 1.15
CA VAL A 124 9.41 -7.29 1.29
C VAL A 124 8.54 -7.04 0.07
N SER A 125 7.80 -8.06 -0.38
CA SER A 125 6.74 -7.90 -1.37
C SER A 125 5.37 -8.05 -0.72
N MET A 126 4.48 -7.07 -0.97
CA MET A 126 3.04 -7.13 -0.70
C MET A 126 2.24 -7.25 -2.01
N GLY A 127 2.80 -7.97 -3.02
CA GLY A 127 2.33 -7.96 -4.40
C GLY A 127 3.00 -6.87 -5.23
N ASN A 128 3.78 -6.03 -4.59
CA ASN A 128 4.68 -5.03 -5.17
C ASN A 128 5.92 -4.90 -4.28
N PRO A 129 7.10 -4.54 -4.83
CA PRO A 129 8.35 -4.48 -4.10
C PRO A 129 8.44 -3.26 -3.18
N HIS A 130 8.92 -3.49 -1.95
CA HIS A 130 9.19 -2.47 -0.94
C HIS A 130 10.60 -2.62 -0.38
N ALA A 131 11.33 -1.49 -0.29
CA ALA A 131 12.59 -1.35 0.43
C ALA A 131 12.38 -0.41 1.63
N ILE A 132 12.63 -0.90 2.84
CA ILE A 132 12.38 -0.18 4.10
C ILE A 132 13.72 0.16 4.75
N PHE A 133 14.05 1.44 4.80
CA PHE A 133 15.24 1.98 5.47
C PHE A 133 14.87 2.39 6.89
N TRP A 134 15.59 1.84 7.85
CA TRP A 134 15.37 2.11 9.27
C TRP A 134 16.17 3.34 9.69
N VAL A 135 15.48 4.35 10.18
CA VAL A 135 16.07 5.67 10.52
C VAL A 135 15.60 6.16 11.91
N ASP A 136 16.33 7.05 12.51
CA ASP A 136 15.96 7.66 13.80
C ASP A 136 14.89 8.77 13.63
N ASP A 137 14.86 9.45 12.49
CA ASP A 137 13.85 10.45 12.15
C ASP A 137 13.54 10.38 10.64
N VAL A 138 12.29 10.10 10.30
CA VAL A 138 11.84 10.02 8.90
C VAL A 138 11.87 11.36 8.17
N ASN A 139 11.95 12.49 8.90
CA ASN A 139 12.00 13.83 8.35
C ASN A 139 13.42 14.36 8.16
N ALA A 140 14.43 13.69 8.73
CA ALA A 140 15.83 14.11 8.62
C ALA A 140 16.42 13.89 7.21
N TYR A 141 15.70 13.20 6.32
CA TYR A 141 16.21 12.82 4.99
C TYR A 141 15.35 13.42 3.88
N ASP A 142 16.04 13.94 2.85
CA ASP A 142 15.38 14.43 1.63
C ASP A 142 14.95 13.26 0.74
N LEU A 143 13.80 12.67 1.07
CA LEU A 143 13.24 11.54 0.33
C LEU A 143 12.82 11.94 -1.10
N ALA A 144 12.52 13.20 -1.36
CA ALA A 144 12.25 13.68 -2.72
C ALA A 144 13.51 13.59 -3.62
N ARG A 145 14.70 13.76 -3.03
CA ARG A 145 15.99 13.62 -3.72
C ARG A 145 16.41 12.14 -3.83
N PHE A 146 16.32 11.38 -2.75
CA PHE A 146 16.83 10.00 -2.70
C PHE A 146 15.85 8.98 -3.25
N GLY A 147 14.55 9.23 -3.15
CA GLY A 147 13.49 8.34 -3.60
C GLY A 147 13.65 7.90 -5.06
N PRO A 148 13.77 8.83 -6.03
CA PRO A 148 13.94 8.47 -7.45
C PRO A 148 15.20 7.64 -7.72
N LEU A 149 16.30 7.92 -7.01
CA LEU A 149 17.58 7.20 -7.16
C LEU A 149 17.46 5.77 -6.66
N LEU A 150 16.77 5.56 -5.53
CA LEU A 150 16.56 4.26 -4.93
C LEU A 150 15.45 3.47 -5.64
N GLU A 151 14.35 4.11 -6.05
CA GLU A 151 13.30 3.50 -6.86
C GLU A 151 13.86 2.84 -8.11
N ASN A 152 14.78 3.54 -8.80
CA ASN A 152 15.37 3.11 -10.06
C ASN A 152 16.74 2.43 -9.90
N HIS A 153 17.11 2.04 -8.68
CA HIS A 153 18.38 1.37 -8.44
C HIS A 153 18.41 0.02 -9.17
N PRO A 154 19.53 -0.37 -9.82
CA PRO A 154 19.63 -1.62 -10.59
C PRO A 154 19.24 -2.90 -9.83
N ILE A 155 19.34 -2.91 -8.52
CA ILE A 155 18.89 -4.02 -7.67
C ILE A 155 17.37 -4.27 -7.76
N PHE A 156 16.58 -3.27 -8.19
CA PHE A 156 15.14 -3.34 -8.40
C PHE A 156 14.80 -3.20 -9.89
N PRO A 157 14.92 -4.25 -10.71
CA PRO A 157 14.65 -4.17 -12.16
C PRO A 157 13.22 -3.76 -12.49
N GLU A 158 12.26 -4.02 -11.59
CA GLU A 158 10.87 -3.58 -11.70
C GLU A 158 10.59 -2.31 -10.89
N ARG A 159 11.63 -1.61 -10.42
CA ARG A 159 11.55 -0.48 -9.48
C ARG A 159 10.92 -0.88 -8.14
N ALA A 160 11.04 -0.08 -7.09
CA ALA A 160 10.50 -0.37 -5.77
C ALA A 160 9.91 0.86 -5.10
N ASN A 161 8.99 0.62 -4.15
CA ASN A 161 8.56 1.63 -3.19
C ASN A 161 9.64 1.78 -2.13
N ILE A 162 10.02 3.00 -1.82
CA ILE A 162 11.09 3.32 -0.87
C ILE A 162 10.47 3.94 0.38
N THR A 163 10.67 3.30 1.51
CA THR A 163 10.11 3.75 2.78
C THR A 163 11.20 4.07 3.79
N LEU A 164 11.13 5.24 4.40
CA LEU A 164 11.86 5.57 5.63
C LEU A 164 10.96 5.19 6.81
N ALA A 165 11.50 4.46 7.78
CA ALA A 165 10.74 3.97 8.92
C ALA A 165 11.47 4.20 10.23
N HIS A 166 10.80 4.85 11.17
CA HIS A 166 11.22 5.05 12.55
C HIS A 166 10.37 4.20 13.49
N ILE A 167 11.02 3.31 14.24
CA ILE A 167 10.36 2.49 15.25
C ILE A 167 10.29 3.30 16.56
N VAL A 168 9.09 3.80 16.86
CA VAL A 168 8.84 4.58 18.10
C VAL A 168 8.88 3.66 19.32
N ASP A 169 8.18 2.53 19.24
CA ASP A 169 8.18 1.46 20.23
C ASP A 169 7.73 0.14 19.55
N ARG A 170 7.44 -0.90 20.37
CA ARG A 170 7.06 -2.21 19.82
C ARG A 170 5.68 -2.23 19.13
N ASP A 171 4.86 -1.23 19.38
CA ASP A 171 3.47 -1.15 18.89
C ASP A 171 3.24 0.01 17.91
N ARG A 172 4.25 0.89 17.71
CA ARG A 172 4.12 2.10 16.88
C ARG A 172 5.33 2.35 16.02
N ILE A 173 5.08 2.63 14.74
CA ILE A 173 6.10 2.94 13.74
C ILE A 173 5.63 4.16 12.95
N THR A 174 6.51 5.12 12.70
CA THR A 174 6.27 6.26 11.82
C THR A 174 6.96 6.04 10.49
N ILE A 175 6.29 6.31 9.36
CA ILE A 175 6.85 6.13 8.03
C ILE A 175 6.65 7.33 7.12
N ARG A 176 7.55 7.47 6.14
CA ARG A 176 7.37 8.28 4.93
C ARG A 176 7.75 7.45 3.72
N THR A 177 6.94 7.54 2.65
CA THR A 177 7.13 6.68 1.47
C THR A 177 7.26 7.50 0.20
N TRP A 178 8.21 7.11 -0.63
CA TRP A 178 8.28 7.39 -2.05
C TRP A 178 7.69 6.20 -2.79
N GLU A 179 6.53 6.37 -3.38
CA GLU A 179 5.85 5.29 -4.10
C GLU A 179 6.36 5.17 -5.53
N ARG A 180 6.53 3.94 -5.97
CA ARG A 180 6.93 3.58 -7.33
C ARG A 180 6.00 4.21 -8.37
N GLY A 181 6.54 5.11 -9.19
CA GLY A 181 5.83 5.81 -10.25
C GLY A 181 4.90 6.95 -9.79
N ALA A 182 4.73 7.18 -8.49
CA ALA A 182 3.87 8.23 -7.95
C ALA A 182 4.64 9.29 -7.14
N GLY A 183 5.83 8.95 -6.63
CA GLY A 183 6.63 9.88 -5.85
C GLY A 183 6.25 9.93 -4.37
N LEU A 184 6.46 11.08 -3.72
CA LEU A 184 6.06 11.29 -2.33
C LEU A 184 4.53 11.31 -2.22
N THR A 185 3.99 10.41 -1.39
CA THR A 185 2.55 10.31 -1.15
C THR A 185 2.23 10.52 0.33
N GLN A 186 0.99 10.86 0.62
CA GLN A 186 0.50 11.07 1.99
C GLN A 186 0.22 9.73 2.69
N ALA A 187 -0.16 8.68 1.92
CA ALA A 187 -0.52 7.39 2.50
C ALA A 187 -0.33 6.25 1.47
N CYS A 188 0.49 5.28 1.84
CA CYS A 188 0.69 4.03 1.09
C CYS A 188 0.36 2.82 1.96
N GLY A 189 -0.78 2.17 1.70
CA GLY A 189 -1.23 1.03 2.49
C GLY A 189 -0.30 -0.17 2.40
N SER A 190 0.22 -0.50 1.21
CA SER A 190 1.16 -1.62 1.04
C SER A 190 2.52 -1.34 1.69
N ALA A 191 2.98 -0.08 1.72
CA ALA A 191 4.20 0.28 2.43
C ALA A 191 4.04 0.16 3.96
N ALA A 192 2.87 0.54 4.50
CA ALA A 192 2.55 0.32 5.91
C ALA A 192 2.58 -1.17 6.26
N CYS A 193 1.95 -2.03 5.44
CA CYS A 193 1.96 -3.48 5.61
C CYS A 193 3.38 -4.05 5.53
N ALA A 194 4.15 -3.69 4.49
CA ALA A 194 5.52 -4.15 4.30
C ALA A 194 6.43 -3.75 5.48
N THR A 195 6.26 -2.52 5.99
CA THR A 195 7.04 -2.01 7.13
C THR A 195 6.72 -2.77 8.42
N ALA A 196 5.44 -2.98 8.73
CA ALA A 196 5.02 -3.76 9.90
C ALA A 196 5.59 -5.17 9.88
N VAL A 197 5.48 -5.85 8.73
CA VAL A 197 6.03 -7.20 8.52
C VAL A 197 7.55 -7.21 8.66
N ALA A 198 8.25 -6.25 8.04
CA ALA A 198 9.72 -6.16 8.13
C ALA A 198 10.18 -5.94 9.58
N ALA A 199 9.52 -5.04 10.33
CA ALA A 199 9.82 -4.78 11.74
C ALA A 199 9.61 -6.02 12.63
N ALA A 200 8.52 -6.77 12.41
CA ALA A 200 8.21 -8.00 13.12
C ALA A 200 9.23 -9.11 12.80
N ARG A 201 9.65 -9.27 11.53
CA ARG A 201 10.72 -10.20 11.10
C ARG A 201 12.06 -9.90 11.77
N LEU A 202 12.35 -8.62 11.98
CA LEU A 202 13.54 -8.18 12.72
C LEU A 202 13.37 -8.28 14.25
N ARG A 203 12.20 -8.68 14.76
CA ARG A 203 11.84 -8.71 16.18
C ARG A 203 11.95 -7.33 16.86
N ARG A 204 11.85 -6.26 16.09
CA ARG A 204 11.93 -4.87 16.59
C ARG A 204 10.54 -4.32 16.96
N ALA A 205 9.47 -4.91 16.40
CA ALA A 205 8.09 -4.57 16.74
C ALA A 205 7.22 -5.84 16.86
N ASN A 206 6.02 -5.69 17.39
CA ASN A 206 5.02 -6.74 17.47
C ASN A 206 4.39 -7.02 16.09
N ARG A 207 3.63 -8.12 15.94
CA ARG A 207 2.90 -8.43 14.71
C ARG A 207 1.66 -7.56 14.51
N THR A 208 1.21 -6.88 15.56
CA THR A 208 0.13 -5.88 15.52
C THR A 208 0.72 -4.54 15.92
N VAL A 209 0.66 -3.57 15.02
CA VAL A 209 1.25 -2.23 15.20
C VAL A 209 0.37 -1.15 14.60
N LEU A 210 0.49 0.05 15.14
CA LEU A 210 -0.04 1.28 14.56
C LEU A 210 1.05 1.92 13.70
N ILE A 211 0.76 2.16 12.43
CA ILE A 211 1.64 2.85 11.48
C ILE A 211 1.14 4.28 11.30
N THR A 212 1.96 5.24 11.65
CA THR A 212 1.70 6.67 11.41
C THR A 212 2.34 7.09 10.07
N LEU A 213 1.50 7.61 9.16
CA LEU A 213 1.87 8.18 7.87
C LEU A 213 1.55 9.68 7.84
N PRO A 214 2.06 10.47 6.90
CA PRO A 214 1.68 11.88 6.77
C PRO A 214 0.17 12.11 6.63
N GLY A 215 -0.56 11.18 5.99
CA GLY A 215 -2.01 11.27 5.77
C GLY A 215 -2.89 10.63 6.85
N GLY A 216 -2.31 10.12 7.96
CA GLY A 216 -3.07 9.51 9.05
C GLY A 216 -2.49 8.19 9.55
N GLU A 217 -3.30 7.41 10.24
CA GLU A 217 -2.86 6.18 10.90
C GLU A 217 -3.54 4.94 10.32
N LEU A 218 -2.78 3.84 10.29
CA LEU A 218 -3.25 2.51 9.89
C LEU A 218 -2.87 1.49 10.96
N GLY A 219 -3.84 0.71 11.43
CA GLY A 219 -3.59 -0.48 12.22
C GLY A 219 -3.20 -1.63 11.28
N ILE A 220 -2.05 -2.24 11.52
CA ILE A 220 -1.57 -3.39 10.73
C ILE A 220 -1.41 -4.58 11.66
N GLU A 221 -2.02 -5.71 11.25
CA GLU A 221 -1.85 -7.00 11.90
C GLU A 221 -1.26 -8.02 10.92
N TRP A 222 -0.08 -8.53 11.18
CA TRP A 222 0.44 -9.71 10.50
C TRP A 222 -0.01 -10.96 11.26
N ARG A 223 -1.13 -11.51 10.81
CA ARG A 223 -1.91 -12.54 11.52
C ARG A 223 -1.18 -13.89 11.54
N GLU A 224 -1.03 -14.48 12.71
CA GLU A 224 -0.23 -15.71 12.88
C GLU A 224 -0.84 -16.96 12.25
N ARG A 225 -2.18 -17.08 12.26
CA ARG A 225 -2.84 -18.33 11.86
C ARG A 225 -2.72 -18.67 10.38
N ASP A 226 -2.48 -17.68 9.50
CA ASP A 226 -2.49 -17.84 8.04
C ASP A 226 -1.48 -16.93 7.34
N ASP A 227 -0.67 -16.20 8.10
CA ASP A 227 0.32 -15.23 7.62
C ASP A 227 -0.25 -14.08 6.77
N HIS A 228 -1.56 -13.85 6.77
CA HIS A 228 -2.15 -12.70 6.10
C HIS A 228 -1.88 -11.40 6.84
N VAL A 229 -1.75 -10.33 6.09
CA VAL A 229 -1.62 -8.97 6.63
C VAL A 229 -2.96 -8.26 6.53
N LEU A 230 -3.50 -7.89 7.68
CA LEU A 230 -4.73 -7.11 7.77
C LEU A 230 -4.39 -5.63 7.94
N MET A 231 -5.03 -4.79 7.15
CA MET A 231 -4.88 -3.34 7.21
C MET A 231 -6.20 -2.70 7.60
N THR A 232 -6.23 -2.03 8.74
CA THR A 232 -7.40 -1.36 9.31
C THR A 232 -7.18 0.15 9.31
N GLY A 233 -8.16 0.90 8.86
CA GLY A 233 -8.10 2.37 8.88
C GLY A 233 -9.46 2.98 8.58
N THR A 234 -9.53 4.30 8.72
CA THR A 234 -10.72 5.08 8.42
C THR A 234 -10.92 5.23 6.91
N ALA A 235 -12.14 5.61 6.55
CA ALA A 235 -12.48 6.11 5.23
C ALA A 235 -13.44 7.29 5.42
N THR A 236 -13.22 8.40 4.71
CA THR A 236 -14.07 9.59 4.81
C THR A 236 -14.87 9.74 3.51
N PHE A 237 -16.17 9.99 3.65
CA PHE A 237 -17.03 10.36 2.52
C PHE A 237 -16.97 11.87 2.37
N GLU A 238 -16.66 12.36 1.17
CA GLU A 238 -16.58 13.79 0.91
C GLU A 238 -17.82 14.28 0.17
N TYR A 239 -18.13 13.69 -0.98
CA TYR A 239 -19.31 14.06 -1.76
C TYR A 239 -19.75 12.96 -2.71
N GLU A 240 -20.96 13.05 -3.21
CA GLU A 240 -21.53 12.23 -4.29
C GLU A 240 -21.93 13.15 -5.46
N GLY A 241 -21.74 12.66 -6.68
CA GLY A 241 -22.07 13.39 -7.88
C GLY A 241 -22.49 12.47 -9.01
N GLN A 242 -22.98 13.04 -10.10
CA GLN A 242 -23.33 12.34 -11.31
C GLN A 242 -22.58 12.97 -12.49
N PHE A 243 -21.93 12.13 -13.28
CA PHE A 243 -21.29 12.58 -14.52
C PHE A 243 -22.33 12.86 -15.60
N ASP A 244 -22.09 13.90 -16.38
CA ASP A 244 -22.90 14.16 -17.58
C ASP A 244 -22.74 12.98 -18.57
N PRO A 245 -23.84 12.37 -19.02
CA PRO A 245 -23.79 11.30 -20.02
C PRO A 245 -23.04 11.68 -21.31
N ALA A 246 -22.98 12.95 -21.66
CA ALA A 246 -22.23 13.45 -22.82
C ALA A 246 -20.72 13.21 -22.72
N LEU A 247 -20.16 13.05 -21.51
CA LEU A 247 -18.75 12.70 -21.31
C LEU A 247 -18.39 11.31 -21.84
N PHE A 248 -19.37 10.43 -22.01
CA PHE A 248 -19.20 9.05 -22.48
C PHE A 248 -19.64 8.86 -23.95
N ALA A 249 -20.23 9.87 -24.57
CA ALA A 249 -20.78 9.79 -25.92
C ALA A 249 -19.71 9.79 -27.04
N SER A 250 -18.45 10.10 -26.73
CA SER A 250 -17.35 10.22 -27.71
C SER A 250 -16.44 8.97 -27.80
N VAL A 251 -16.84 7.85 -27.23
CA VAL A 251 -16.06 6.58 -27.17
C VAL A 251 -16.74 5.46 -27.96
N ALA A 252 -17.57 5.80 -28.94
CA ALA A 252 -18.18 4.86 -29.87
C ALA A 252 -17.49 4.88 -31.22
#